data_db6baa951ce97590c994a19eaf6d7714
#
_entry.id   db6baa951ce97590c994a19eaf6d7714
#
_cell.length_a   1.000
_cell.length_b   1.000
_cell.length_c   1.000
_cell.angle_alpha   90.00
_cell.angle_beta   90.00
_cell.angle_gamma   90.00
#
_symmetry.space_group_name_H-M   'P 1'
#
loop_
_entity.id
_entity.type
_entity.pdbx_description
1 polymer ?
#
loop_
_entity_poly.entity_id
_entity_poly.type
_entity_poly.pdbx_seq_one_letter_code
_entity_poly.pdbx_strand_id
1 'polypeptide(L)'
;MGLLAVAESQPGSPVVEVRFDGDDDCLPIEIEGALLRIAQEALTNARRHATAHRVVLTVTFQPSTVSLDVVDDGVGFDADAVGVRGFGLTSMRGRAKQLGGTLNIDSEPGQGSAINATIPLRPGPGTAP
;
A
#
# COMPACT_ATOMS: atom_id res chain seq x y z
N MET A 1 -8.80 1.33 11.88
CA MET A 1 -8.53 0.62 10.62
C MET A 1 -8.08 -0.81 10.86
N GLY A 2 -8.40 -1.70 9.95
CA GLY A 2 -8.00 -3.10 10.02
C GLY A 2 -6.53 -3.37 9.72
N LEU A 3 -5.72 -2.35 9.45
CA LEU A 3 -4.31 -2.52 9.10
C LEU A 3 -3.47 -3.14 10.22
N LEU A 4 -3.87 -2.93 11.48
CA LEU A 4 -3.14 -3.55 12.59
C LEU A 4 -3.22 -5.08 12.54
N ALA A 5 -4.27 -5.63 11.97
CA ALA A 5 -4.38 -7.08 11.84
C ALA A 5 -3.38 -7.65 10.82
N VAL A 6 -2.96 -6.87 9.84
CA VAL A 6 -1.96 -7.31 8.86
C VAL A 6 -0.57 -7.37 9.47
N ALA A 7 -0.35 -6.69 10.59
CA ALA A 7 0.94 -6.67 11.27
C ALA A 7 1.22 -7.94 12.09
N GLU A 8 0.25 -8.85 12.20
CA GLU A 8 0.45 -10.08 12.96
C GLU A 8 1.58 -10.91 12.35
N SER A 9 2.57 -11.22 13.20
CA SER A 9 3.72 -11.98 12.77
C SER A 9 3.37 -13.45 12.63
N GLN A 10 3.90 -14.06 11.57
CA GLN A 10 3.85 -15.50 11.39
C GLN A 10 5.28 -16.01 11.29
N PRO A 11 5.54 -17.27 11.69
CA PRO A 11 6.88 -17.83 11.55
C PRO A 11 7.38 -17.71 10.12
N GLY A 12 8.61 -17.21 9.95
CA GLY A 12 9.21 -17.02 8.64
C GLY A 12 8.75 -15.78 7.88
N SER A 13 7.85 -15.00 8.46
CA SER A 13 7.37 -13.76 7.85
C SER A 13 8.23 -12.57 8.28
N PRO A 14 8.28 -11.50 7.48
CA PRO A 14 8.98 -10.29 7.89
C PRO A 14 8.31 -9.65 9.11
N VAL A 15 9.08 -8.88 9.84
CA VAL A 15 8.55 -8.03 10.90
C VAL A 15 7.77 -6.90 10.22
N VAL A 16 6.54 -6.69 10.63
CA VAL A 16 5.68 -5.66 10.05
C VAL A 16 5.45 -4.57 11.09
N GLU A 17 5.76 -3.34 10.72
CA GLU A 17 5.51 -2.17 11.55
C GLU A 17 4.45 -1.32 10.87
N VAL A 18 3.44 -0.91 11.63
CA VAL A 18 2.39 -0.03 11.12
C VAL A 18 2.50 1.30 11.84
N ARG A 19 2.55 2.38 11.05
CA ARG A 19 2.64 3.76 11.56
C ARG A 19 1.46 4.56 11.05
N PHE A 20 0.95 5.43 11.91
CA PHE A 20 -0.10 6.37 11.54
C PHE A 20 0.42 7.77 11.76
N ASP A 21 0.24 8.64 10.77
CA ASP A 21 0.66 10.02 10.79
C ASP A 21 -0.53 10.90 10.43
N GLY A 22 -0.83 11.88 11.28
CA GLY A 22 -1.97 12.76 11.13
C GLY A 22 -3.18 12.31 11.95
N ASP A 23 -4.25 13.07 11.86
CA ASP A 23 -5.47 12.79 12.60
C ASP A 23 -6.26 11.69 11.91
N ASP A 24 -6.55 10.64 12.65
CA ASP A 24 -7.33 9.51 12.17
C ASP A 24 -8.82 9.86 12.29
N ASP A 25 -9.33 10.60 11.32
CA ASP A 25 -10.77 10.72 11.16
C ASP A 25 -11.29 9.45 10.47
N CYS A 26 -12.54 9.14 10.69
CA CYS A 26 -13.14 7.96 10.09
C CYS A 26 -13.02 8.01 8.57
N LEU A 27 -12.35 7.00 8.00
CA LEU A 27 -12.30 6.84 6.56
C LEU A 27 -13.60 6.25 6.04
N PRO A 28 -14.06 6.67 4.85
CA PRO A 28 -15.11 5.94 4.15
C PRO A 28 -14.72 4.47 4.00
N ILE A 29 -15.70 3.59 4.13
CA ILE A 29 -15.45 2.16 4.14
C ILE A 29 -14.80 1.67 2.84
N GLU A 30 -15.13 2.29 1.71
CA GLU A 30 -14.55 1.94 0.42
C GLU A 30 -13.06 2.25 0.39
N ILE A 31 -12.66 3.37 0.96
CA ILE A 31 -11.25 3.77 1.02
C ILE A 31 -10.49 2.87 1.98
N GLU A 32 -11.05 2.63 3.16
CA GLU A 32 -10.42 1.74 4.13
C GLU A 32 -10.22 0.34 3.53
N GLY A 33 -11.25 -0.20 2.88
CA GLY A 33 -11.16 -1.49 2.22
C GLY A 33 -10.10 -1.55 1.14
N ALA A 34 -10.01 -0.51 0.32
CA ALA A 34 -9.01 -0.45 -0.75
C ALA A 34 -7.59 -0.40 -0.17
N LEU A 35 -7.36 0.44 0.84
CA LEU A 35 -6.04 0.52 1.47
C LEU A 35 -5.65 -0.80 2.12
N LEU A 36 -6.60 -1.46 2.78
CA LEU A 36 -6.35 -2.76 3.39
C LEU A 36 -5.96 -3.81 2.34
N ARG A 37 -6.65 -3.84 1.20
CA ARG A 37 -6.33 -4.77 0.12
C ARG A 37 -4.96 -4.49 -0.49
N ILE A 38 -4.63 -3.22 -0.68
CA ILE A 38 -3.32 -2.85 -1.20
C ILE A 38 -2.23 -3.27 -0.22
N ALA A 39 -2.45 -3.05 1.08
CA ALA A 39 -1.50 -3.48 2.10
C ALA A 39 -1.31 -5.00 2.11
N GLN A 40 -2.39 -5.76 2.00
CA GLN A 40 -2.32 -7.22 1.95
C GLN A 40 -1.53 -7.72 0.74
N GLU A 41 -1.76 -7.13 -0.45
CA GLU A 41 -1.03 -7.50 -1.66
C GLU A 41 0.45 -7.15 -1.53
N ALA A 42 0.77 -5.97 -0.99
CA ALA A 42 2.15 -5.56 -0.79
C ALA A 42 2.87 -6.47 0.20
N LEU A 43 2.20 -6.88 1.28
CA LEU A 43 2.78 -7.83 2.23
C LEU A 43 2.98 -9.21 1.61
N THR A 44 2.06 -9.66 0.79
CA THR A 44 2.21 -10.92 0.06
C THR A 44 3.45 -10.86 -0.83
N ASN A 45 3.66 -9.74 -1.51
CA ASN A 45 4.85 -9.55 -2.33
C ASN A 45 6.13 -9.59 -1.49
N ALA A 46 6.12 -8.94 -0.34
CA ALA A 46 7.28 -8.94 0.54
C ALA A 46 7.63 -10.34 1.05
N ARG A 47 6.61 -11.16 1.33
CA ARG A 47 6.81 -12.53 1.81
C ARG A 47 7.27 -13.47 0.69
N ARG A 48 6.67 -13.37 -0.49
CA ARG A 48 6.88 -14.33 -1.58
C ARG A 48 8.06 -13.98 -2.48
N HIS A 49 8.25 -12.71 -2.74
CA HIS A 49 9.12 -12.29 -3.83
C HIS A 49 10.32 -11.48 -3.36
N ALA A 50 10.19 -10.77 -2.26
CA ALA A 50 11.22 -9.85 -1.83
C ALA A 50 12.15 -10.43 -0.76
N THR A 51 11.80 -11.55 -0.14
CA THR A 51 12.53 -12.11 1.00
C THR A 51 12.88 -11.05 2.03
N ALA A 52 11.94 -10.16 2.28
CA ALA A 52 12.13 -9.04 3.19
C ALA A 52 12.20 -9.51 4.64
N HIS A 53 13.02 -8.82 5.44
CA HIS A 53 13.06 -9.02 6.88
C HIS A 53 12.14 -8.07 7.62
N ARG A 54 11.89 -6.90 7.02
CA ARG A 54 11.07 -5.88 7.64
C ARG A 54 10.23 -5.16 6.58
N VAL A 55 8.98 -4.89 6.96
CA VAL A 55 8.06 -4.09 6.15
C VAL A 55 7.49 -2.99 7.04
N VAL A 56 7.50 -1.77 6.55
CA VAL A 56 6.92 -0.62 7.25
C VAL A 56 5.74 -0.13 6.43
N LEU A 57 4.56 -0.12 7.05
CA LEU A 57 3.36 0.47 6.48
C LEU A 57 3.10 1.79 7.19
N THR A 58 2.97 2.86 6.43
CA THR A 58 2.67 4.17 6.98
C THR A 58 1.39 4.70 6.37
N VAL A 59 0.43 5.06 7.21
CA VAL A 59 -0.81 5.70 6.76
C VAL A 59 -0.73 7.17 7.14
N THR A 60 -0.81 8.04 6.15
CA THR A 60 -0.73 9.48 6.36
C THR A 60 -2.08 10.11 6.04
N PHE A 61 -2.64 10.78 7.04
CA PHE A 61 -3.91 11.49 6.92
C PHE A 61 -3.65 12.96 6.67
N GLN A 62 -4.20 13.48 5.59
CA GLN A 62 -4.13 14.89 5.26
C GLN A 62 -5.56 15.42 5.06
N PRO A 63 -5.77 16.73 5.03
CA PRO A 63 -7.14 17.26 4.93
C PRO A 63 -7.94 16.76 3.75
N SER A 64 -7.30 16.49 2.62
CA SER A 64 -8.00 16.10 1.40
C SER A 64 -7.56 14.75 0.84
N THR A 65 -6.61 14.08 1.46
CA THR A 65 -6.10 12.79 0.98
C THR A 65 -5.72 11.88 2.13
N VAL A 66 -5.67 10.60 1.83
CA VAL A 66 -5.02 9.61 2.68
C VAL A 66 -4.02 8.84 1.82
N SER A 67 -2.85 8.58 2.38
CA SER A 67 -1.81 7.83 1.68
C SER A 67 -1.43 6.59 2.46
N LEU A 68 -1.13 5.53 1.75
CA LEU A 68 -0.53 4.33 2.32
C LEU A 68 0.83 4.13 1.65
N ASP A 69 1.87 4.04 2.48
CA ASP A 69 3.21 3.71 2.02
C ASP A 69 3.60 2.35 2.57
N VAL A 70 4.08 1.47 1.70
CA VAL A 70 4.57 0.16 2.10
C VAL A 70 6.01 0.05 1.62
N VAL A 71 6.94 0.01 2.56
CA VAL A 71 8.38 -0.05 2.27
C VAL A 71 8.94 -1.33 2.84
N ASP A 72 9.60 -2.13 2.01
CA ASP A 72 10.28 -3.33 2.46
C ASP A 72 11.77 -3.26 2.16
N ASP A 73 12.55 -4.02 2.93
CA ASP A 73 14.00 -4.11 2.80
C ASP A 73 14.44 -5.36 2.01
N GLY A 74 13.55 -5.90 1.21
CA GLY A 74 13.83 -7.12 0.48
C GLY A 74 14.74 -6.91 -0.73
N VAL A 75 14.75 -7.89 -1.62
CA VAL A 75 15.61 -7.88 -2.79
C VAL A 75 15.09 -6.96 -3.89
N GLY A 76 13.88 -6.47 -3.77
CA GLY A 76 13.29 -5.64 -4.80
C GLY A 76 12.98 -6.41 -6.08
N PHE A 77 12.53 -5.70 -7.07
CA PHE A 77 12.24 -6.26 -8.39
C PHE A 77 12.32 -5.15 -9.43
N ASP A 78 12.48 -5.53 -10.68
CA ASP A 78 12.41 -4.59 -11.80
C ASP A 78 10.94 -4.38 -12.14
N ALA A 79 10.38 -3.24 -11.72
CA ALA A 79 8.97 -2.94 -11.92
C ALA A 79 8.57 -2.87 -13.39
N ASP A 80 9.51 -2.46 -14.26
CA ASP A 80 9.26 -2.41 -15.69
C ASP A 80 9.26 -3.80 -16.33
N ALA A 81 10.08 -4.70 -15.82
CA ALA A 81 10.21 -6.04 -16.36
C ALA A 81 9.12 -6.99 -15.89
N VAL A 82 8.58 -6.78 -14.68
CA VAL A 82 7.58 -7.67 -14.09
C VAL A 82 6.26 -7.64 -14.88
N GLY A 83 5.92 -6.50 -15.45
CA GLY A 83 4.68 -6.35 -16.17
C GLY A 83 3.45 -6.38 -15.27
N VAL A 84 2.28 -6.54 -15.90
CA VAL A 84 1.00 -6.36 -15.20
C VAL A 84 0.56 -7.58 -14.39
N ARG A 85 1.13 -8.74 -14.64
CA ARG A 85 0.70 -9.99 -13.98
C ARG A 85 1.48 -10.31 -12.73
N GLY A 86 2.68 -9.78 -12.61
CA GLY A 86 3.51 -10.07 -11.45
C GLY A 86 3.12 -9.19 -10.28
N PHE A 87 3.19 -9.74 -9.08
CA PHE A 87 3.12 -8.99 -7.83
C PHE A 87 1.78 -8.29 -7.56
N GLY A 88 0.72 -8.58 -8.30
CA GLY A 88 -0.59 -7.96 -8.06
C GLY A 88 -0.65 -6.47 -8.36
N LEU A 89 0.28 -5.94 -9.14
CA LEU A 89 0.37 -4.50 -9.38
C LEU A 89 -0.84 -3.93 -10.10
N THR A 90 -1.38 -4.67 -11.06
CA THR A 90 -2.58 -4.25 -11.78
C THR A 90 -3.78 -4.14 -10.84
N SER A 91 -3.93 -5.11 -9.95
CA SER A 91 -5.00 -5.11 -8.96
C SER A 91 -4.89 -3.92 -8.02
N MET A 92 -3.68 -3.64 -7.52
CA MET A 92 -3.45 -2.51 -6.63
C MET A 92 -3.75 -1.18 -7.32
N ARG A 93 -3.28 -1.01 -8.55
CA ARG A 93 -3.55 0.21 -9.32
C ARG A 93 -5.03 0.39 -9.60
N GLY A 94 -5.71 -0.69 -9.96
CA GLY A 94 -7.14 -0.66 -10.21
C GLY A 94 -7.93 -0.22 -9.00
N ARG A 95 -7.57 -0.71 -7.83
CA ARG A 95 -8.24 -0.31 -6.58
C ARG A 95 -8.08 1.17 -6.28
N ALA A 96 -6.85 1.67 -6.40
CA ALA A 96 -6.59 3.10 -6.18
C ALA A 96 -7.34 3.95 -7.21
N LYS A 97 -7.28 3.56 -8.46
CA LYS A 97 -7.90 4.29 -9.57
C LYS A 97 -9.42 4.38 -9.44
N GLN A 98 -10.06 3.31 -9.00
CA GLN A 98 -11.52 3.29 -8.79
C GLN A 98 -11.97 4.38 -7.81
N LEU A 99 -11.09 4.76 -6.91
CA LEU A 99 -11.39 5.79 -5.90
C LEU A 99 -10.77 7.15 -6.25
N GLY A 100 -10.36 7.32 -7.51
CA GLY A 100 -9.79 8.57 -7.96
C GLY A 100 -8.35 8.79 -7.52
N GLY A 101 -7.71 7.76 -7.01
CA GLY A 101 -6.35 7.84 -6.50
C GLY A 101 -5.29 7.35 -7.47
N THR A 102 -4.08 7.29 -6.97
CA THR A 102 -2.90 6.85 -7.74
C THR A 102 -2.12 5.82 -6.96
N LEU A 103 -1.39 4.99 -7.68
CA LEU A 103 -0.44 4.05 -7.09
C LEU A 103 0.91 4.24 -7.77
N ASN A 104 1.93 4.48 -6.97
CA ASN A 104 3.30 4.59 -7.43
C ASN A 104 4.11 3.44 -6.87
N ILE A 105 5.00 2.89 -7.69
CA ILE A 105 5.85 1.77 -7.32
C ILE A 105 7.28 2.18 -7.63
N ASP A 106 8.13 2.06 -6.61
CA ASP A 106 9.56 2.30 -6.74
C ASP A 106 10.29 1.06 -6.25
N SER A 107 10.81 0.29 -7.16
CA SER A 107 11.52 -0.94 -6.84
C SER A 107 12.59 -1.21 -7.87
N GLU A 108 13.77 -1.54 -7.39
CA GLU A 108 14.90 -1.96 -8.23
C GLU A 108 15.54 -3.19 -7.60
N PRO A 109 16.10 -4.10 -8.40
CA PRO A 109 16.78 -5.27 -7.87
C PRO A 109 17.86 -4.88 -6.87
N GLY A 110 17.82 -5.50 -5.69
CA GLY A 110 18.77 -5.25 -4.62
C GLY A 110 18.49 -4.04 -3.75
N GLN A 111 17.43 -3.28 -4.02
CA GLN A 111 17.16 -2.02 -3.34
C GLN A 111 15.88 -2.03 -2.49
N GLY A 112 15.24 -3.19 -2.36
CA GLY A 112 13.95 -3.24 -1.71
C GLY A 112 12.84 -2.65 -2.59
N SER A 113 11.69 -2.40 -2.03
CA SER A 113 10.59 -1.80 -2.76
C SER A 113 9.78 -0.83 -1.91
N ALA A 114 9.19 0.15 -2.57
CA ALA A 114 8.30 1.12 -1.97
C ALA A 114 7.06 1.24 -2.83
N ILE A 115 5.90 1.08 -2.23
CA ILE A 115 4.62 1.23 -2.88
C ILE A 115 3.88 2.35 -2.18
N ASN A 116 3.36 3.30 -2.94
CA ASN A 116 2.57 4.40 -2.41
C ASN A 116 1.21 4.43 -3.09
N ALA A 117 0.15 4.42 -2.29
CA ALA A 117 -1.20 4.66 -2.76
C ALA A 117 -1.72 5.93 -2.14
N THR A 118 -2.17 6.88 -2.95
CA THR A 118 -2.75 8.13 -2.48
C THR A 118 -4.17 8.23 -2.99
N ILE A 119 -5.12 8.43 -2.10
CA ILE A 119 -6.55 8.44 -2.41
C ILE A 119 -7.17 9.73 -1.89
N PRO A 120 -7.93 10.45 -2.74
CA PRO A 120 -8.65 11.63 -2.28
C PRO A 120 -9.75 11.26 -1.30
N LEU A 121 -9.85 12.00 -0.21
CA LEU A 121 -10.88 11.78 0.81
C LEU A 121 -12.24 12.34 0.43
N ARG A 122 -12.26 13.23 -0.54
CA ARG A 122 -13.48 13.80 -1.04
C ARG A 122 -13.66 13.44 -2.50
N PRO A 123 -14.90 13.30 -2.95
CA PRO A 123 -15.15 13.22 -4.38
C PRO A 123 -14.49 14.38 -5.09
N GLY A 124 -14.07 14.16 -6.33
CA GLY A 124 -13.49 15.22 -7.13
C GLY A 124 -14.43 16.41 -7.25
N PRO A 125 -13.93 17.56 -7.75
CA PRO A 125 -14.71 18.78 -7.79
C PRO A 125 -16.05 18.65 -8.53
N GLY A 126 -16.13 17.75 -9.50
CA GLY A 126 -17.37 17.52 -10.23
C GLY A 126 -18.45 16.79 -9.45
N THR A 127 -18.11 16.18 -8.32
CA THR A 127 -19.03 15.44 -7.47
C THR A 127 -19.34 16.18 -6.19
N ALA A 128 -18.53 17.15 -5.84
CA ALA A 128 -18.80 17.99 -4.70
C ALA A 128 -20.02 18.86 -4.99
N PRO A 129 -20.95 18.94 -4.05
CA PRO A 129 -22.10 19.81 -4.23
C PRO A 129 -21.68 21.26 -4.32
#